data_d1291815537795b732a8d5aef360d88d
#
_entry.id   d1291815537795b732a8d5aef360d88d
#
_cell.length_a   1.000
_cell.length_b   1.000
_cell.length_c   1.000
_cell.angle_alpha   90.00
_cell.angle_beta   90.00
_cell.angle_gamma   90.00
#
_symmetry.space_group_name_H-M   'P 1'
#
loop_
_entity.id
_entity.type
_entity.pdbx_description
1 polymer ?
#
loop_
_entity_poly.entity_id
_entity_poly.type
_entity_poly.pdbx_seq_one_letter_code
_entity_poly.pdbx_strand_id
1 'polypeptide(L)'
;LSVFFIGFSFAANDTSSSISGSVNVPGATITVEHVPTGSTKSSAANDSGNFNFSGLRPGGPYVITASAAGFNTERVDNVYLTLAESNSFDVVLVSSTAIEDVVVTGVRSGISSSGPGSTITADDIALTASIDKGIGDFLKRDSRFAIQGTFRDVQISALGSNNRYNNFTIDGVAANDPLGLNANGFASVRNPISVETLAQIRVDFAPYSVTKGNFGGANINAVTKSGTNELEGKVYGYDTDQTNVGDVLGAPVNQFSDETKGFVVGGPIIEDKLFFFVGYEESERFSPSNSQPIAAEDEAELLQIKDFLMQRYNYDAGWPIFNAPPESQEQTLVKLDYSINDNHRVEYIYQDTQDINIREYDRPNLNYVFSSHYYVYPIDREKNTFAYIGDISDDLSVEMKYTDIVYKNDQDSLGGENFGHHRITLSSGEYAYPTSEQYLSLIHI
;
A
#
# COMPACT_ATOMS: atom_id res chain seq x y z
N LEU A 1 -23.33 -1.00 3.37
CA LEU A 1 -23.27 -2.46 3.23
C LEU A 1 -21.98 -2.97 3.87
N SER A 2 -22.09 -3.79 4.92
CA SER A 2 -20.91 -4.43 5.53
C SER A 2 -20.65 -5.76 4.82
N VAL A 3 -19.46 -5.92 4.23
CA VAL A 3 -19.07 -7.16 3.56
C VAL A 3 -17.98 -7.83 4.39
N PHE A 4 -18.27 -9.04 4.88
CA PHE A 4 -17.29 -9.89 5.56
C PHE A 4 -16.64 -10.83 4.56
N PHE A 5 -15.30 -10.74 4.45
CA PHE A 5 -14.51 -11.70 3.69
C PHE A 5 -13.72 -12.57 4.65
N ILE A 6 -14.03 -13.87 4.71
CA ILE A 6 -13.19 -14.88 5.33
C ILE A 6 -12.43 -15.57 4.19
N GLY A 7 -11.18 -15.23 4.01
CA GLY A 7 -10.32 -15.83 2.99
C GLY A 7 -9.21 -16.66 3.63
N PHE A 8 -9.15 -17.95 3.29
CA PHE A 8 -7.93 -18.73 3.49
C PHE A 8 -7.07 -18.58 2.24
N SER A 9 -5.92 -17.92 2.37
CA SER A 9 -4.94 -17.84 1.30
C SER A 9 -3.80 -18.79 1.60
N PHE A 10 -3.57 -19.72 0.69
CA PHE A 10 -2.34 -20.53 0.66
C PHE A 10 -1.35 -19.79 -0.23
N ALA A 11 -0.77 -18.70 0.27
CA ALA A 11 0.23 -17.93 -0.46
C ALA A 11 1.62 -18.37 0.01
N ALA A 12 2.40 -18.94 -0.88
CA ALA A 12 3.80 -19.20 -0.61
C ALA A 12 4.62 -17.93 -0.79
N ASN A 13 5.35 -17.50 0.24
CA ASN A 13 6.46 -16.54 0.22
C ASN A 13 6.15 -15.11 -0.27
N ASP A 14 4.92 -14.61 -0.17
CA ASP A 14 4.58 -13.25 -0.61
C ASP A 14 5.04 -12.17 0.39
N THR A 15 5.37 -12.55 1.62
CA THR A 15 5.80 -11.64 2.69
C THR A 15 7.14 -11.99 3.28
N SER A 16 7.80 -13.03 2.78
CA SER A 16 9.09 -13.52 3.24
C SER A 16 10.11 -13.62 2.10
N SER A 17 11.37 -13.75 2.48
CA SER A 17 12.50 -13.98 1.58
C SER A 17 13.11 -15.34 1.85
N SER A 18 13.99 -15.79 0.96
CA SER A 18 14.74 -17.03 1.13
C SER A 18 16.21 -16.84 0.78
N ILE A 19 17.05 -17.69 1.37
CA ILE A 19 18.46 -17.85 1.02
C ILE A 19 18.67 -19.30 0.60
N SER A 20 19.29 -19.49 -0.55
CA SER A 20 19.77 -20.79 -0.99
C SER A 20 21.24 -20.72 -1.34
N GLY A 21 21.94 -21.83 -1.43
CA GLY A 21 23.33 -21.79 -1.82
C GLY A 21 24.02 -23.14 -1.77
N SER A 22 25.33 -23.08 -2.02
CA SER A 22 26.20 -24.25 -1.93
C SER A 22 27.44 -23.95 -1.09
N VAL A 23 27.94 -25.00 -0.43
CA VAL A 23 29.22 -25.00 0.26
C VAL A 23 30.02 -26.21 -0.21
N ASN A 24 31.32 -26.03 -0.37
CA ASN A 24 32.22 -27.09 -0.88
C ASN A 24 32.44 -28.26 0.12
N VAL A 25 31.90 -28.16 1.34
CA VAL A 25 32.05 -29.20 2.39
C VAL A 25 30.66 -29.70 2.77
N PRO A 26 30.26 -30.93 2.36
CA PRO A 26 29.01 -31.54 2.78
C PRO A 26 28.90 -31.63 4.31
N GLY A 27 27.73 -31.38 4.86
CA GLY A 27 27.50 -31.40 6.31
C GLY A 27 28.03 -30.16 7.05
N ALA A 28 28.57 -29.15 6.35
CA ALA A 28 28.93 -27.89 6.97
C ALA A 28 27.69 -27.23 7.60
N THR A 29 27.85 -26.64 8.77
CA THR A 29 26.78 -25.86 9.43
C THR A 29 26.75 -24.47 8.84
N ILE A 30 25.59 -24.09 8.33
CA ILE A 30 25.29 -22.74 7.86
C ILE A 30 24.39 -22.07 8.88
N THR A 31 24.75 -20.88 9.31
CA THR A 31 23.95 -20.04 10.21
C THR A 31 23.64 -18.72 9.52
N VAL A 32 22.39 -18.31 9.54
CA VAL A 32 21.89 -17.04 9.01
C VAL A 32 21.32 -16.23 10.17
N GLU A 33 21.90 -15.07 10.44
CA GLU A 33 21.50 -14.16 11.51
C GLU A 33 20.89 -12.90 10.91
N HIS A 34 19.69 -12.53 11.32
CA HIS A 34 19.11 -11.23 11.06
C HIS A 34 19.56 -10.25 12.14
N VAL A 35 20.55 -9.42 11.83
CA VAL A 35 21.21 -8.54 12.81
C VAL A 35 20.22 -7.62 13.55
N PRO A 36 19.23 -6.96 12.89
CA PRO A 36 18.32 -6.06 13.56
C PRO A 36 17.44 -6.71 14.66
N THR A 37 17.16 -8.01 14.55
CA THR A 37 16.31 -8.72 15.54
C THR A 37 17.06 -9.78 16.34
N GLY A 38 18.34 -10.01 16.07
CA GLY A 38 19.12 -11.07 16.69
C GLY A 38 18.65 -12.50 16.37
N SER A 39 17.61 -12.65 15.51
CA SER A 39 17.08 -13.96 15.18
C SER A 39 18.02 -14.73 14.27
N THR A 40 18.26 -16.01 14.61
CA THR A 40 19.16 -16.89 13.89
C THR A 40 18.43 -18.12 13.35
N LYS A 41 18.87 -18.63 12.21
CA LYS A 41 18.51 -19.96 11.70
C LYS A 41 19.76 -20.72 11.34
N SER A 42 19.80 -22.01 11.65
CA SER A 42 20.94 -22.88 11.34
C SER A 42 20.48 -24.16 10.69
N SER A 43 21.19 -24.60 9.66
CA SER A 43 20.97 -25.88 8.98
C SER A 43 22.29 -26.45 8.52
N ALA A 44 22.35 -27.80 8.40
CA ALA A 44 23.50 -28.47 7.80
C ALA A 44 23.33 -28.54 6.27
N ALA A 45 24.41 -28.28 5.53
CA ALA A 45 24.42 -28.54 4.10
C ALA A 45 24.22 -30.05 3.83
N ASN A 46 23.44 -30.34 2.79
CA ASN A 46 23.17 -31.73 2.39
C ASN A 46 24.41 -32.43 1.79
N ASP A 47 24.26 -33.68 1.39
CA ASP A 47 25.36 -34.48 0.80
C ASP A 47 25.95 -33.89 -0.48
N SER A 48 25.23 -33.02 -1.16
CA SER A 48 25.69 -32.27 -2.33
C SER A 48 26.25 -30.87 -1.97
N GLY A 49 26.32 -30.56 -0.69
CA GLY A 49 26.77 -29.25 -0.21
C GLY A 49 25.72 -28.14 -0.31
N ASN A 50 24.47 -28.42 -0.67
CA ASN A 50 23.44 -27.40 -0.83
C ASN A 50 22.75 -27.13 0.50
N PHE A 51 22.33 -25.87 0.68
CA PHE A 51 21.53 -25.41 1.81
C PHE A 51 20.40 -24.48 1.35
N ASN A 52 19.32 -24.38 2.15
CA ASN A 52 18.20 -23.51 1.90
C ASN A 52 17.57 -23.03 3.21
N PHE A 53 17.26 -21.73 3.28
CA PHE A 53 16.51 -21.11 4.37
C PHE A 53 15.31 -20.38 3.78
N SER A 54 14.13 -20.62 4.32
CA SER A 54 12.87 -19.97 3.93
C SER A 54 12.26 -19.17 5.08
N GLY A 55 11.22 -18.39 4.80
CA GLY A 55 10.51 -17.63 5.81
C GLY A 55 11.34 -16.51 6.46
N LEU A 56 12.39 -16.04 5.81
CA LEU A 56 13.24 -14.95 6.31
C LEU A 56 12.54 -13.60 6.12
N ARG A 57 12.83 -12.65 7.00
CA ARG A 57 12.32 -11.28 6.85
C ARG A 57 12.97 -10.61 5.63
N PRO A 58 12.21 -9.87 4.81
CA PRO A 58 12.83 -9.04 3.75
C PRO A 58 13.60 -7.88 4.38
N GLY A 59 14.65 -7.43 3.67
CA GLY A 59 15.58 -6.41 4.19
C GLY A 59 16.82 -7.02 4.81
N GLY A 60 17.26 -6.49 5.93
CA GLY A 60 18.51 -6.88 6.60
C GLY A 60 19.09 -5.73 7.43
N PRO A 61 20.39 -5.74 7.75
CA PRO A 61 21.41 -6.68 7.24
C PRO A 61 21.33 -8.07 7.86
N TYR A 62 21.71 -9.05 7.06
CA TYR A 62 21.95 -10.43 7.52
C TYR A 62 23.43 -10.73 7.54
N VAL A 63 23.80 -11.68 8.39
CA VAL A 63 25.11 -12.31 8.44
C VAL A 63 24.95 -13.80 8.15
N ILE A 64 25.69 -14.31 7.16
CA ILE A 64 25.73 -15.72 6.84
C ILE A 64 27.08 -16.27 7.31
N THR A 65 27.07 -17.30 8.15
CA THR A 65 28.26 -17.95 8.66
C THR A 65 28.26 -19.42 8.28
N ALA A 66 29.35 -19.89 7.67
CA ALA A 66 29.56 -21.29 7.35
C ALA A 66 30.73 -21.86 8.14
N SER A 67 30.54 -23.03 8.74
CA SER A 67 31.58 -23.69 9.55
C SER A 67 31.58 -25.21 9.38
N ALA A 68 32.77 -25.82 9.40
CA ALA A 68 32.96 -27.27 9.38
C ALA A 68 34.22 -27.64 10.14
N ALA A 69 34.23 -28.85 10.72
CA ALA A 69 35.40 -29.33 11.47
C ALA A 69 36.62 -29.46 10.58
N GLY A 70 37.77 -28.83 10.98
CA GLY A 70 38.99 -28.80 10.21
C GLY A 70 39.07 -27.73 9.11
N PHE A 71 38.10 -26.83 9.07
CA PHE A 71 38.07 -25.69 8.15
C PHE A 71 37.99 -24.38 8.92
N ASN A 72 38.46 -23.30 8.30
CA ASN A 72 38.26 -21.95 8.80
C ASN A 72 36.76 -21.58 8.64
N THR A 73 36.22 -20.90 9.63
CA THR A 73 34.85 -20.35 9.53
C THR A 73 34.82 -19.21 8.53
N GLU A 74 33.90 -19.27 7.60
CA GLU A 74 33.65 -18.21 6.60
C GLU A 74 32.44 -17.40 6.99
N ARG A 75 32.46 -16.07 6.74
CA ARG A 75 31.43 -15.13 7.14
C ARG A 75 31.17 -14.13 6.02
N VAL A 76 29.91 -13.94 5.68
CA VAL A 76 29.43 -12.93 4.73
C VAL A 76 28.53 -11.93 5.47
N ASP A 77 28.98 -10.69 5.56
CA ASP A 77 28.27 -9.60 6.26
C ASP A 77 27.49 -8.72 5.28
N ASN A 78 26.57 -7.92 5.85
CA ASN A 78 25.79 -6.91 5.11
C ASN A 78 24.96 -7.48 3.95
N VAL A 79 24.37 -8.64 4.15
CA VAL A 79 23.45 -9.26 3.17
C VAL A 79 22.06 -8.66 3.33
N TYR A 80 21.49 -8.16 2.24
CA TYR A 80 20.11 -7.64 2.22
C TYR A 80 19.25 -8.52 1.32
N LEU A 81 18.11 -8.96 1.85
CA LEU A 81 17.20 -9.87 1.16
C LEU A 81 16.08 -9.12 0.50
N THR A 82 15.84 -9.43 -0.76
CA THR A 82 14.69 -8.93 -1.51
C THR A 82 13.49 -9.84 -1.36
N LEU A 83 12.31 -9.21 -1.31
CA LEU A 83 11.04 -9.90 -1.16
C LEU A 83 10.79 -10.87 -2.32
N ALA A 84 10.32 -12.06 -2.01
CA ALA A 84 9.94 -13.12 -2.96
C ALA A 84 11.06 -13.53 -3.93
N GLU A 85 12.31 -13.22 -3.63
CA GLU A 85 13.47 -13.69 -4.39
C GLU A 85 14.24 -14.75 -3.60
N SER A 86 14.80 -15.72 -4.32
CA SER A 86 15.80 -16.63 -3.76
C SER A 86 17.17 -16.00 -3.92
N ASN A 87 17.78 -15.63 -2.80
CA ASN A 87 19.14 -15.09 -2.79
C ASN A 87 20.09 -16.29 -2.75
N SER A 88 21.00 -16.39 -3.74
CA SER A 88 21.91 -17.52 -3.85
C SER A 88 23.32 -17.14 -3.43
N PHE A 89 23.95 -17.95 -2.57
CA PHE A 89 25.28 -17.76 -2.04
C PHE A 89 26.12 -19.02 -2.19
N ASP A 90 27.27 -18.91 -2.85
CA ASP A 90 28.24 -19.99 -2.92
C ASP A 90 29.37 -19.71 -1.94
N VAL A 91 29.55 -20.56 -0.95
CA VAL A 91 30.53 -20.42 0.12
C VAL A 91 31.64 -21.47 -0.06
N VAL A 92 32.90 -21.05 0.05
CA VAL A 92 34.03 -21.95 -0.03
C VAL A 92 34.80 -21.95 1.29
N LEU A 93 34.72 -23.06 2.02
CA LEU A 93 35.48 -23.26 3.25
C LEU A 93 36.91 -23.73 2.91
N VAL A 94 37.89 -23.06 3.52
CA VAL A 94 39.33 -23.36 3.36
C VAL A 94 39.80 -24.16 4.58
N SER A 95 40.59 -25.23 4.34
CA SER A 95 41.16 -26.06 5.43
C SER A 95 42.01 -25.19 6.38
N SER A 96 41.83 -25.38 7.70
CA SER A 96 42.56 -24.63 8.74
C SER A 96 44.07 -24.87 8.71
N THR A 97 44.57 -25.86 7.93
CA THR A 97 45.99 -26.13 7.69
C THR A 97 46.54 -25.42 6.44
N ALA A 98 45.73 -24.76 5.65
CA ALA A 98 46.13 -24.01 4.48
C ALA A 98 46.68 -22.61 4.87
N ILE A 99 47.78 -22.16 4.25
CA ILE A 99 48.49 -20.91 4.56
C ILE A 99 48.08 -19.79 3.55
N GLU A 100 46.91 -19.87 2.92
CA GLU A 100 46.48 -18.83 1.97
C GLU A 100 45.18 -18.18 2.40
N ASP A 101 45.19 -16.83 2.52
CA ASP A 101 44.01 -16.02 2.63
C ASP A 101 43.24 -16.07 1.31
N VAL A 102 42.18 -16.85 1.24
CA VAL A 102 41.24 -16.83 0.12
C VAL A 102 40.03 -15.96 0.53
N VAL A 103 39.98 -14.77 0.00
CA VAL A 103 38.78 -13.92 0.10
C VAL A 103 37.74 -14.47 -0.88
N VAL A 104 36.71 -15.06 -0.36
CA VAL A 104 35.56 -15.50 -1.17
C VAL A 104 34.57 -14.35 -1.27
N THR A 105 34.48 -13.75 -2.41
CA THR A 105 33.44 -12.81 -2.80
C THR A 105 32.55 -13.47 -3.86
N GLY A 106 31.41 -13.95 -3.46
CA GLY A 106 30.45 -14.51 -4.40
C GLY A 106 29.03 -14.24 -4.01
N VAL A 107 28.58 -12.98 -4.04
CA VAL A 107 27.14 -12.72 -4.14
C VAL A 107 26.76 -12.89 -5.62
N ARG A 108 26.30 -14.06 -6.00
CA ARG A 108 25.63 -14.23 -7.29
C ARG A 108 24.17 -13.86 -7.09
N SER A 109 23.79 -12.66 -7.52
CA SER A 109 22.37 -12.34 -7.71
C SER A 109 21.81 -13.39 -8.66
N GLY A 110 21.06 -14.35 -8.12
CA GLY A 110 20.41 -15.38 -8.91
C GLY A 110 19.44 -14.74 -9.90
N ILE A 111 19.25 -15.38 -11.05
CA ILE A 111 18.15 -15.03 -11.94
C ILE A 111 16.88 -15.22 -11.10
N SER A 112 16.12 -14.13 -10.91
CA SER A 112 14.86 -14.18 -10.19
C SER A 112 13.99 -15.32 -10.73
N SER A 113 13.70 -16.31 -9.90
CA SER A 113 12.80 -17.43 -10.25
C SER A 113 11.36 -16.96 -10.49
N SER A 114 11.06 -15.72 -10.12
CA SER A 114 9.72 -15.13 -10.21
C SER A 114 9.41 -14.45 -11.54
N GLY A 115 10.35 -14.41 -12.49
CA GLY A 115 10.17 -13.73 -13.78
C GLY A 115 10.55 -12.23 -13.74
N PRO A 116 10.19 -11.43 -14.77
CA PRO A 116 10.55 -10.02 -14.83
C PRO A 116 9.81 -9.24 -13.75
N GLY A 117 10.55 -8.58 -12.90
CA GLY A 117 10.05 -7.78 -11.79
C GLY A 117 10.99 -6.66 -11.40
N SER A 118 10.62 -5.88 -10.39
CA SER A 118 11.45 -4.89 -9.72
C SER A 118 11.14 -4.82 -8.24
N THR A 119 12.13 -4.44 -7.44
CA THR A 119 11.95 -4.21 -6.00
C THR A 119 12.32 -2.78 -5.69
N ILE A 120 11.50 -2.11 -4.88
CA ILE A 120 11.71 -0.78 -4.35
C ILE A 120 11.90 -0.94 -2.85
N THR A 121 13.05 -0.57 -2.34
CA THR A 121 13.41 -0.70 -0.92
C THR A 121 12.96 0.52 -0.11
N ALA A 122 13.02 0.43 1.23
CA ALA A 122 12.79 1.57 2.11
C ALA A 122 13.74 2.75 1.81
N ASP A 123 15.00 2.46 1.44
CA ASP A 123 15.97 3.48 1.06
C ASP A 123 15.59 4.15 -0.27
N ASP A 124 15.13 3.37 -1.25
CA ASP A 124 14.60 3.94 -2.51
C ASP A 124 13.41 4.86 -2.25
N ILE A 125 12.51 4.47 -1.34
CA ILE A 125 11.36 5.29 -0.92
C ILE A 125 11.84 6.58 -0.26
N ALA A 126 12.80 6.49 0.67
CA ALA A 126 13.33 7.64 1.41
C ALA A 126 14.07 8.64 0.49
N LEU A 127 14.77 8.15 -0.53
CA LEU A 127 15.57 8.97 -1.45
C LEU A 127 14.78 9.49 -2.66
N THR A 128 13.58 8.99 -2.92
CA THR A 128 12.77 9.41 -4.07
C THR A 128 11.98 10.67 -3.72
N ALA A 129 12.16 11.72 -4.52
CA ALA A 129 11.32 12.90 -4.44
C ALA A 129 9.88 12.52 -4.82
N SER A 130 8.93 12.86 -3.97
CA SER A 130 7.51 12.60 -4.17
C SER A 130 6.72 13.83 -3.71
N ILE A 131 5.71 14.22 -4.49
CA ILE A 131 4.87 15.38 -4.21
C ILE A 131 3.68 14.95 -3.34
N ASP A 132 3.05 13.84 -3.70
CA ASP A 132 1.82 13.33 -3.07
C ASP A 132 2.06 12.12 -2.15
N LYS A 133 3.34 11.74 -1.95
CA LYS A 133 3.74 10.54 -1.16
C LYS A 133 2.96 9.30 -1.55
N GLY A 134 2.63 9.20 -2.84
CA GLY A 134 1.87 8.11 -3.42
C GLY A 134 2.75 6.96 -3.90
N ILE A 135 2.23 5.74 -3.80
CA ILE A 135 2.90 4.53 -4.34
C ILE A 135 3.23 4.72 -5.82
N GLY A 136 2.38 5.42 -6.58
CA GLY A 136 2.60 5.76 -7.98
C GLY A 136 3.91 6.51 -8.25
N ASP A 137 4.32 7.40 -7.35
CA ASP A 137 5.55 8.18 -7.53
C ASP A 137 6.81 7.31 -7.53
N PHE A 138 6.84 6.28 -6.72
CA PHE A 138 7.94 5.32 -6.69
C PHE A 138 7.94 4.41 -7.92
N LEU A 139 6.77 4.03 -8.41
CA LEU A 139 6.59 3.21 -9.60
C LEU A 139 6.91 3.97 -10.90
N LYS A 140 6.80 5.30 -10.95
CA LYS A 140 7.19 6.13 -12.11
C LYS A 140 8.63 5.94 -12.56
N ARG A 141 9.51 5.45 -11.70
CA ARG A 141 10.91 5.16 -12.02
C ARG A 141 11.08 3.96 -12.95
N ASP A 142 10.08 3.09 -13.01
CA ASP A 142 10.06 1.94 -13.89
C ASP A 142 9.25 2.27 -15.14
N SER A 143 9.91 2.29 -16.31
CA SER A 143 9.31 2.66 -17.59
C SER A 143 8.16 1.75 -18.06
N ARG A 144 7.95 0.63 -17.38
CA ARG A 144 6.84 -0.30 -17.64
C ARG A 144 5.52 0.20 -17.06
N PHE A 145 5.55 1.24 -16.20
CA PHE A 145 4.37 1.88 -15.65
C PHE A 145 4.06 3.20 -16.33
N ALA A 146 2.78 3.45 -16.58
CA ALA A 146 2.23 4.76 -16.88
C ALA A 146 1.33 5.17 -15.70
N ILE A 147 1.66 6.30 -15.07
CA ILE A 147 0.91 6.83 -13.94
C ILE A 147 0.12 8.05 -14.39
N GLN A 148 -1.18 8.04 -14.14
CA GLN A 148 -2.08 9.15 -14.45
C GLN A 148 -2.76 9.63 -13.17
N GLY A 149 -3.06 10.93 -13.10
CA GLY A 149 -3.62 11.56 -11.91
C GLY A 149 -2.56 11.91 -10.86
N THR A 150 -2.99 12.64 -9.86
CA THR A 150 -2.19 13.06 -8.70
C THR A 150 -3.06 13.03 -7.45
N PHE A 151 -2.47 12.83 -6.29
CA PHE A 151 -3.11 12.83 -4.96
C PHE A 151 -4.19 11.76 -4.80
N ARG A 152 -5.38 11.98 -5.35
CA ARG A 152 -6.46 11.00 -5.43
C ARG A 152 -6.60 10.49 -6.86
N ASP A 153 -7.28 9.38 -7.02
CA ASP A 153 -7.58 8.78 -8.33
C ASP A 153 -6.32 8.47 -9.17
N VAL A 154 -5.17 8.29 -8.50
CA VAL A 154 -3.92 7.90 -9.15
C VAL A 154 -4.07 6.53 -9.78
N GLN A 155 -4.07 6.50 -11.11
CA GLN A 155 -4.21 5.26 -11.87
C GLN A 155 -2.84 4.73 -12.27
N ILE A 156 -2.54 3.51 -11.86
CA ILE A 156 -1.28 2.81 -12.12
C ILE A 156 -1.50 1.81 -13.26
N SER A 157 -1.12 2.17 -14.47
CA SER A 157 -1.20 1.29 -15.64
C SER A 157 0.12 0.54 -15.83
N ALA A 158 0.09 -0.79 -15.77
CA ALA A 158 1.26 -1.63 -15.99
C ALA A 158 1.22 -2.20 -17.42
N LEU A 159 2.31 -2.05 -18.19
CA LEU A 159 2.45 -2.54 -19.56
C LEU A 159 1.29 -2.13 -20.48
N GLY A 160 0.71 -0.95 -20.26
CA GLY A 160 -0.45 -0.45 -21.02
C GLY A 160 -1.80 -1.07 -20.64
N SER A 161 -1.85 -1.94 -19.63
CA SER A 161 -3.11 -2.50 -19.11
C SER A 161 -3.88 -1.48 -18.28
N ASN A 162 -5.21 -1.63 -18.20
CA ASN A 162 -6.01 -0.82 -17.30
C ASN A 162 -5.56 -1.07 -15.84
N ASN A 163 -5.51 -0.02 -15.03
CA ASN A 163 -5.09 -0.09 -13.62
C ASN A 163 -5.87 -1.12 -12.78
N ARG A 164 -7.14 -1.38 -13.10
CA ARG A 164 -7.99 -2.37 -12.42
C ARG A 164 -7.53 -3.82 -12.63
N TYR A 165 -6.65 -4.07 -13.59
CA TYR A 165 -6.07 -5.39 -13.84
C TYR A 165 -4.81 -5.66 -13.02
N ASN A 166 -4.34 -4.70 -12.23
CA ASN A 166 -3.28 -4.95 -11.27
C ASN A 166 -3.84 -5.64 -10.02
N ASN A 167 -3.07 -6.56 -9.48
CA ASN A 167 -3.28 -7.03 -8.12
C ASN A 167 -2.37 -6.21 -7.19
N PHE A 168 -2.97 -5.56 -6.20
CA PHE A 168 -2.24 -4.84 -5.17
C PHE A 168 -2.45 -5.51 -3.82
N THR A 169 -1.36 -5.87 -3.16
CA THR A 169 -1.40 -6.52 -1.84
C THR A 169 -0.56 -5.76 -0.83
N ILE A 170 -0.99 -5.79 0.44
CA ILE A 170 -0.24 -5.28 1.59
C ILE A 170 -0.07 -6.44 2.56
N ASP A 171 1.18 -6.81 2.85
CA ASP A 171 1.54 -8.00 3.64
C ASP A 171 0.87 -9.28 3.08
N GLY A 172 0.81 -9.39 1.75
CA GLY A 172 0.21 -10.51 1.03
C GLY A 172 -1.33 -10.55 1.06
N VAL A 173 -2.00 -9.51 1.57
CA VAL A 173 -3.46 -9.40 1.63
C VAL A 173 -3.94 -8.37 0.63
N ALA A 174 -4.96 -8.71 -0.18
CA ALA A 174 -5.49 -7.83 -1.22
C ALA A 174 -5.94 -6.47 -0.66
N ALA A 175 -5.52 -5.40 -1.32
CA ALA A 175 -5.89 -4.02 -1.04
C ALA A 175 -6.56 -3.34 -2.25
N ASN A 176 -7.00 -4.15 -3.23
CA ASN A 176 -7.84 -3.68 -4.33
C ASN A 176 -9.24 -3.30 -3.85
N ASP A 177 -9.88 -2.42 -4.58
CA ASP A 177 -11.28 -2.05 -4.37
C ASP A 177 -12.22 -3.24 -4.61
N PRO A 178 -12.87 -3.79 -3.58
CA PRO A 178 -13.72 -4.97 -3.72
C PRO A 178 -15.05 -4.67 -4.43
N LEU A 179 -15.48 -3.40 -4.46
CA LEU A 179 -16.76 -2.97 -5.02
C LEU A 179 -16.59 -2.33 -6.42
N GLY A 180 -15.37 -2.01 -6.82
CA GLY A 180 -15.07 -1.41 -8.12
C GLY A 180 -15.51 0.06 -8.24
N LEU A 181 -15.64 0.78 -7.14
CA LEU A 181 -16.18 2.15 -7.08
C LEU A 181 -15.09 3.23 -7.18
N ASN A 182 -13.84 2.89 -6.85
CA ASN A 182 -12.71 3.82 -6.92
C ASN A 182 -11.99 3.74 -8.26
N ALA A 183 -11.73 4.88 -8.90
CA ALA A 183 -11.08 4.96 -10.19
C ALA A 183 -9.61 4.48 -10.14
N ASN A 184 -8.94 4.67 -9.00
CA ASN A 184 -7.57 4.22 -8.76
C ASN A 184 -7.43 2.69 -8.64
N GLY A 185 -8.53 1.99 -8.37
CA GLY A 185 -8.55 0.53 -8.14
C GLY A 185 -8.14 0.10 -6.75
N PHE A 186 -7.93 1.04 -5.81
CA PHE A 186 -7.63 0.76 -4.40
C PHE A 186 -8.89 0.78 -3.53
N ALA A 187 -8.84 0.08 -2.40
CA ALA A 187 -9.87 0.12 -1.37
C ALA A 187 -9.80 1.39 -0.50
N SER A 188 -9.33 2.50 -1.07
CA SER A 188 -9.17 3.82 -0.46
C SER A 188 -9.14 4.88 -1.56
N VAL A 189 -9.46 6.12 -1.23
CA VAL A 189 -9.47 7.23 -2.20
C VAL A 189 -8.05 7.63 -2.59
N ARG A 190 -7.14 7.60 -1.63
CA ARG A 190 -5.70 7.86 -1.82
C ARG A 190 -4.90 6.56 -1.75
N ASN A 191 -3.71 6.60 -1.18
CA ASN A 191 -2.91 5.40 -0.95
C ASN A 191 -3.60 4.47 0.05
N PRO A 192 -3.60 3.17 -0.17
CA PRO A 192 -4.18 2.21 0.77
C PRO A 192 -3.34 1.99 2.03
N ILE A 193 -2.14 2.56 2.09
CA ILE A 193 -1.22 2.53 3.23
C ILE A 193 -0.20 3.67 3.11
N SER A 194 0.24 4.22 4.26
CA SER A 194 1.33 5.19 4.29
C SER A 194 2.65 4.59 3.80
N VAL A 195 3.32 5.26 2.89
CA VAL A 195 4.60 4.81 2.34
C VAL A 195 5.72 4.82 3.38
N GLU A 196 5.59 5.60 4.44
CA GLU A 196 6.55 5.65 5.54
C GLU A 196 6.55 4.37 6.39
N THR A 197 5.46 3.59 6.31
CA THR A 197 5.35 2.28 6.98
C THR A 197 5.92 1.13 6.16
N LEU A 198 6.33 1.35 4.90
CA LEU A 198 6.75 0.29 4.00
C LEU A 198 8.22 -0.07 4.16
N ALA A 199 8.52 -1.36 4.20
CA ALA A 199 9.86 -1.92 4.12
C ALA A 199 10.30 -2.12 2.67
N GLN A 200 9.43 -2.69 1.85
CA GLN A 200 9.70 -2.95 0.43
C GLN A 200 8.40 -2.99 -0.38
N ILE A 201 8.52 -2.68 -1.67
CA ILE A 201 7.48 -2.93 -2.67
C ILE A 201 8.07 -3.84 -3.75
N ARG A 202 7.46 -4.99 -3.95
CA ARG A 202 7.81 -5.91 -5.04
C ARG A 202 6.79 -5.80 -6.15
N VAL A 203 7.30 -5.70 -7.38
CA VAL A 203 6.49 -5.70 -8.60
C VAL A 203 6.86 -6.90 -9.44
N ASP A 204 5.88 -7.69 -9.84
CA ASP A 204 6.02 -8.81 -10.77
C ASP A 204 5.09 -8.59 -11.97
N PHE A 205 5.65 -8.67 -13.20
CA PHE A 205 4.86 -8.46 -14.42
C PHE A 205 4.41 -9.76 -15.06
N ALA A 206 5.20 -10.81 -14.97
CA ALA A 206 4.89 -12.12 -15.53
C ALA A 206 5.53 -13.22 -14.66
N PRO A 207 5.08 -13.37 -13.42
CA PRO A 207 5.61 -14.41 -12.54
C PRO A 207 5.22 -15.79 -13.05
N TYR A 208 6.16 -16.72 -12.98
CA TYR A 208 5.93 -18.12 -13.35
C TYR A 208 5.35 -18.95 -12.21
N SER A 209 5.29 -18.39 -11.00
CA SER A 209 4.74 -19.08 -9.84
C SER A 209 3.22 -19.23 -9.95
N VAL A 210 2.74 -20.45 -9.74
CA VAL A 210 1.29 -20.77 -9.68
C VAL A 210 0.58 -20.14 -8.48
N THR A 211 1.33 -19.64 -7.49
CA THR A 211 0.79 -18.95 -6.32
C THR A 211 0.46 -17.49 -6.59
N LYS A 212 0.98 -16.92 -7.69
CA LYS A 212 0.74 -15.55 -8.14
C LYS A 212 -0.41 -15.53 -9.13
N GLY A 213 -1.49 -14.87 -8.79
CA GLY A 213 -2.68 -14.81 -9.64
C GLY A 213 -3.47 -13.51 -9.44
N ASN A 214 -4.67 -13.49 -9.99
CA ASN A 214 -5.64 -12.40 -9.86
C ASN A 214 -5.21 -11.07 -10.47
N PHE A 215 -4.39 -11.09 -11.54
CA PHE A 215 -3.99 -9.90 -12.27
C PHE A 215 -3.84 -10.16 -13.76
N GLY A 216 -4.01 -9.11 -14.57
CA GLY A 216 -3.73 -9.09 -16.01
C GLY A 216 -2.75 -7.97 -16.39
N GLY A 217 -2.34 -7.16 -15.40
CA GLY A 217 -1.32 -6.12 -15.48
C GLY A 217 -0.08 -6.52 -14.68
N ALA A 218 0.12 -5.91 -13.52
CA ALA A 218 1.18 -6.25 -12.58
C ALA A 218 0.64 -6.79 -11.26
N ASN A 219 1.43 -7.64 -10.59
CA ASN A 219 1.25 -7.95 -9.19
C ASN A 219 2.18 -7.04 -8.38
N ILE A 220 1.61 -6.16 -7.57
CA ILE A 220 2.33 -5.17 -6.76
C ILE A 220 2.11 -5.57 -5.30
N ASN A 221 3.17 -5.98 -4.62
CA ASN A 221 3.12 -6.42 -3.24
C ASN A 221 3.96 -5.50 -2.36
N ALA A 222 3.31 -4.78 -1.45
CA ALA A 222 3.94 -3.95 -0.45
C ALA A 222 4.05 -4.71 0.88
N VAL A 223 5.20 -4.65 1.53
CA VAL A 223 5.44 -5.26 2.84
C VAL A 223 5.77 -4.17 3.84
N THR A 224 5.10 -4.22 4.99
CA THR A 224 5.29 -3.25 6.05
C THR A 224 6.55 -3.53 6.88
N LYS A 225 7.09 -2.47 7.49
CA LYS A 225 8.18 -2.55 8.46
C LYS A 225 7.78 -3.38 9.68
N SER A 226 8.77 -3.96 10.33
CA SER A 226 8.65 -4.58 11.64
C SER A 226 9.57 -3.87 12.63
N GLY A 227 9.31 -4.03 13.92
CA GLY A 227 10.25 -3.58 14.96
C GLY A 227 11.53 -4.40 14.97
N THR A 228 12.56 -3.83 15.58
CA THR A 228 13.91 -4.40 15.72
C THR A 228 14.34 -4.32 17.19
N ASN A 229 15.58 -4.72 17.51
CA ASN A 229 16.16 -4.55 18.86
C ASN A 229 16.50 -3.08 19.18
N GLU A 230 16.48 -2.20 18.19
CA GLU A 230 16.66 -0.77 18.39
C GLU A 230 15.31 -0.05 18.36
N LEU A 231 15.12 0.87 19.31
CA LEU A 231 13.94 1.75 19.30
C LEU A 231 14.17 2.86 18.27
N GLU A 232 13.43 2.81 17.19
CA GLU A 232 13.48 3.81 16.14
C GLU A 232 12.15 4.52 15.98
N GLY A 233 12.19 5.79 15.62
CA GLY A 233 10.98 6.56 15.35
C GLY A 233 11.24 7.73 14.41
N LYS A 234 10.19 8.10 13.67
CA LYS A 234 10.18 9.24 12.76
C LYS A 234 8.86 9.97 12.91
N VAL A 235 8.92 11.31 13.03
CA VAL A 235 7.78 12.19 12.87
C VAL A 235 7.97 12.98 11.60
N TYR A 236 6.92 13.16 10.83
CA TYR A 236 7.00 13.85 9.54
C TYR A 236 5.76 14.69 9.27
N GLY A 237 5.94 15.69 8.42
CA GLY A 237 4.88 16.52 7.88
C GLY A 237 5.24 16.98 6.47
N TYR A 238 4.26 16.97 5.59
CA TYR A 238 4.36 17.44 4.20
C TYR A 238 3.22 18.40 3.95
N ASP A 239 3.52 19.52 3.33
CA ASP A 239 2.56 20.51 2.93
C ASP A 239 2.86 20.92 1.49
N THR A 240 1.84 20.98 0.66
CA THR A 240 1.94 21.49 -0.70
C THR A 240 0.67 22.22 -1.11
N ASP A 241 0.84 23.27 -1.88
CA ASP A 241 -0.25 24.04 -2.44
C ASP A 241 0.04 24.45 -3.91
N GLN A 242 -0.86 25.19 -4.54
CA GLN A 242 -0.68 25.65 -5.91
C GLN A 242 0.56 26.53 -6.10
N THR A 243 1.13 27.13 -5.04
CA THR A 243 2.33 27.99 -5.15
C THR A 243 3.62 27.19 -5.25
N ASN A 244 3.59 25.93 -4.82
CA ASN A 244 4.71 25.00 -4.87
C ASN A 244 4.73 24.18 -6.18
N VAL A 245 3.73 24.36 -7.04
CA VAL A 245 3.59 23.65 -8.31
C VAL A 245 3.73 24.63 -9.45
N GLY A 246 4.50 24.29 -10.46
CA GLY A 246 4.65 25.13 -11.66
C GLY A 246 3.41 25.10 -12.56
N ASP A 247 3.34 26.05 -13.50
CA ASP A 247 2.26 26.11 -14.48
C ASP A 247 2.15 24.82 -15.30
N VAL A 248 0.93 24.40 -15.56
CA VAL A 248 0.63 23.27 -16.44
C VAL A 248 0.25 23.82 -17.83
N LEU A 249 1.06 23.46 -18.83
CA LEU A 249 0.89 23.96 -20.22
C LEU A 249 0.85 25.48 -20.33
N GLY A 250 1.54 26.20 -19.42
CA GLY A 250 1.60 27.66 -19.39
C GLY A 250 0.38 28.33 -18.73
N ALA A 251 -0.48 27.58 -18.09
CA ALA A 251 -1.56 28.08 -17.25
C ALA A 251 -1.30 27.78 -15.76
N PRO A 252 -1.60 28.72 -14.85
CA PRO A 252 -1.46 28.48 -13.42
C PRO A 252 -2.38 27.33 -12.98
N VAL A 253 -1.91 26.55 -12.01
CA VAL A 253 -2.70 25.49 -11.38
C VAL A 253 -3.81 26.11 -10.53
N ASN A 254 -4.99 25.49 -10.53
CA ASN A 254 -6.09 25.90 -9.66
C ASN A 254 -5.67 25.84 -8.19
N GLN A 255 -6.28 26.67 -7.36
CA GLN A 255 -6.03 26.68 -5.94
C GLN A 255 -6.27 25.27 -5.34
N PHE A 256 -5.33 24.82 -4.52
CA PHE A 256 -5.48 23.62 -3.68
C PHE A 256 -4.54 23.72 -2.48
N SER A 257 -4.79 22.93 -1.46
CA SER A 257 -3.83 22.61 -0.40
C SER A 257 -3.89 21.13 -0.09
N ASP A 258 -2.74 20.53 0.20
CA ASP A 258 -2.61 19.12 0.61
C ASP A 258 -1.62 19.04 1.77
N GLU A 259 -2.09 18.64 2.93
CA GLU A 259 -1.30 18.47 4.14
C GLU A 259 -1.30 17.00 4.53
N THR A 260 -0.13 16.46 4.88
CA THR A 260 0.04 15.12 5.42
C THR A 260 0.95 15.19 6.63
N LYS A 261 0.55 14.58 7.73
CA LYS A 261 1.33 14.49 8.96
C LYS A 261 1.22 13.10 9.56
N GLY A 262 2.29 12.65 10.19
CA GLY A 262 2.29 11.32 10.76
C GLY A 262 3.53 11.01 11.57
N PHE A 263 3.53 9.79 12.09
CA PHE A 263 4.69 9.22 12.76
C PHE A 263 4.77 7.71 12.52
N VAL A 264 5.97 7.19 12.64
CA VAL A 264 6.23 5.77 12.75
C VAL A 264 7.16 5.53 13.92
N VAL A 265 6.96 4.44 14.65
CA VAL A 265 7.82 4.02 15.75
C VAL A 265 7.85 2.51 15.83
N GLY A 266 9.03 1.93 16.03
CA GLY A 266 9.22 0.50 16.19
C GLY A 266 10.35 0.18 17.13
N GLY A 267 10.31 -1.00 17.74
CA GLY A 267 11.33 -1.42 18.68
C GLY A 267 11.00 -2.73 19.38
N PRO A 268 11.81 -3.15 20.35
CA PRO A 268 11.58 -4.35 21.11
C PRO A 268 10.60 -4.11 22.27
N ILE A 269 9.67 -5.04 22.48
CA ILE A 269 8.98 -5.21 23.75
C ILE A 269 9.79 -6.18 24.62
N ILE A 270 10.35 -7.23 23.98
CA ILE A 270 11.28 -8.18 24.55
C ILE A 270 12.41 -8.35 23.55
N GLU A 271 13.64 -8.00 23.93
CA GLU A 271 14.82 -8.14 23.06
C GLU A 271 14.91 -9.56 22.48
N ASP A 272 15.28 -9.65 21.21
CA ASP A 272 15.41 -10.85 20.37
C ASP A 272 14.11 -11.66 20.18
N LYS A 273 12.98 -11.25 20.77
CA LYS A 273 11.77 -12.08 20.77
C LYS A 273 10.50 -11.40 20.33
N LEU A 274 10.14 -10.26 20.94
CA LEU A 274 8.87 -9.61 20.69
C LEU A 274 9.09 -8.16 20.30
N PHE A 275 8.65 -7.84 19.10
CA PHE A 275 8.82 -6.53 18.51
C PHE A 275 7.47 -5.90 18.21
N PHE A 276 7.44 -4.58 18.23
CA PHE A 276 6.29 -3.80 17.78
C PHE A 276 6.69 -2.80 16.69
N PHE A 277 5.76 -2.48 15.84
CA PHE A 277 5.84 -1.35 14.90
C PHE A 277 4.47 -0.68 14.83
N VAL A 278 4.45 0.64 14.96
CA VAL A 278 3.24 1.46 14.89
C VAL A 278 3.47 2.58 13.88
N GLY A 279 2.50 2.80 13.01
CA GLY A 279 2.44 3.93 12.11
C GLY A 279 1.08 4.59 12.17
N TYR A 280 1.06 5.92 12.16
CA TYR A 280 -0.14 6.73 12.01
C TYR A 280 0.13 7.85 11.01
N GLU A 281 -0.80 8.05 10.11
CA GLU A 281 -0.77 9.14 9.13
C GLU A 281 -2.16 9.73 8.96
N GLU A 282 -2.23 11.04 8.95
CA GLU A 282 -3.42 11.82 8.64
C GLU A 282 -3.09 12.72 7.45
N SER A 283 -3.96 12.74 6.46
CA SER A 283 -3.82 13.63 5.31
C SER A 283 -5.13 14.35 5.05
N GLU A 284 -5.02 15.62 4.70
CA GLU A 284 -6.16 16.51 4.41
C GLU A 284 -5.90 17.25 3.11
N ARG A 285 -6.89 17.30 2.24
CA ARG A 285 -6.81 18.02 0.98
C ARG A 285 -8.01 18.91 0.78
N PHE A 286 -7.76 20.18 0.51
CA PHE A 286 -8.76 21.12 0.03
C PHE A 286 -8.54 21.40 -1.45
N SER A 287 -9.63 21.38 -2.22
CA SER A 287 -9.67 21.85 -3.60
C SER A 287 -11.01 22.52 -3.83
N PRO A 288 -11.06 23.79 -4.25
CA PRO A 288 -12.33 24.44 -4.52
C PRO A 288 -13.10 23.67 -5.59
N SER A 289 -14.41 23.63 -5.45
CA SER A 289 -15.27 23.03 -6.48
C SER A 289 -15.13 23.78 -7.80
N ASN A 290 -15.24 23.09 -8.92
CA ASN A 290 -15.23 23.67 -10.26
C ASN A 290 -16.57 24.34 -10.61
N SER A 291 -17.27 24.94 -9.62
CA SER A 291 -18.53 25.65 -9.85
C SER A 291 -18.35 26.74 -10.88
N GLN A 292 -19.24 26.80 -11.84
CA GLN A 292 -19.27 27.90 -12.80
C GLN A 292 -19.69 29.21 -12.10
N PRO A 293 -19.08 30.38 -12.46
CA PRO A 293 -19.56 31.65 -11.95
C PRO A 293 -21.05 31.82 -12.29
N ILE A 294 -21.83 32.29 -11.34
CA ILE A 294 -23.23 32.58 -11.56
C ILE A 294 -23.33 33.87 -12.41
N ALA A 295 -24.04 33.79 -13.52
CA ALA A 295 -24.33 34.98 -14.32
C ALA A 295 -25.31 35.90 -13.56
N ALA A 296 -25.10 37.22 -13.66
CA ALA A 296 -25.89 38.19 -12.90
C ALA A 296 -27.40 38.14 -13.24
N GLU A 297 -27.73 37.76 -14.47
CA GLU A 297 -29.12 37.56 -14.91
C GLU A 297 -29.79 36.36 -14.28
N ASP A 298 -29.03 35.30 -13.92
CA ASP A 298 -29.58 34.05 -13.38
C ASP A 298 -29.69 34.08 -11.85
N GLU A 299 -28.91 34.92 -11.16
CA GLU A 299 -28.81 34.89 -9.68
C GLU A 299 -30.18 35.06 -9.00
N ALA A 300 -31.00 36.02 -9.50
CA ALA A 300 -32.32 36.29 -8.93
C ALA A 300 -33.28 35.09 -9.09
N GLU A 301 -33.21 34.38 -10.20
CA GLU A 301 -34.06 33.22 -10.48
C GLU A 301 -33.60 32.00 -9.66
N LEU A 302 -32.28 31.80 -9.49
CA LEU A 302 -31.72 30.75 -8.60
C LEU A 302 -32.12 30.97 -7.14
N LEU A 303 -32.15 32.22 -6.65
CA LEU A 303 -32.63 32.55 -5.31
C LEU A 303 -34.11 32.23 -5.17
N GLN A 304 -34.95 32.57 -6.17
CA GLN A 304 -36.38 32.23 -6.15
C GLN A 304 -36.60 30.70 -6.08
N ILE A 305 -35.83 29.92 -6.80
CA ILE A 305 -35.87 28.45 -6.76
C ILE A 305 -35.54 27.94 -5.36
N LYS A 306 -34.47 28.42 -4.76
CA LYS A 306 -34.05 28.06 -3.40
C LYS A 306 -35.15 28.39 -2.38
N ASP A 307 -35.66 29.62 -2.42
CA ASP A 307 -36.69 30.11 -1.50
C ASP A 307 -38.01 29.32 -1.67
N PHE A 308 -38.40 29.01 -2.88
CA PHE A 308 -39.58 28.20 -3.16
C PHE A 308 -39.47 26.78 -2.54
N LEU A 309 -38.30 26.12 -2.73
CA LEU A 309 -38.04 24.79 -2.17
C LEU A 309 -38.08 24.83 -0.64
N MET A 310 -37.47 25.82 -0.03
CA MET A 310 -37.47 26.00 1.42
C MET A 310 -38.87 26.28 1.95
N GLN A 311 -39.60 27.21 1.36
CA GLN A 311 -40.92 27.61 1.85
C GLN A 311 -42.00 26.52 1.62
N ARG A 312 -41.95 25.83 0.50
CA ARG A 312 -42.96 24.88 0.11
C ARG A 312 -42.74 23.48 0.66
N TYR A 313 -41.49 23.08 0.77
CA TYR A 313 -41.10 21.69 1.08
C TYR A 313 -40.17 21.59 2.27
N ASN A 314 -39.77 22.70 2.88
CA ASN A 314 -38.76 22.75 3.94
C ASN A 314 -37.46 22.03 3.50
N TYR A 315 -37.08 22.22 2.21
CA TYR A 315 -35.93 21.61 1.59
C TYR A 315 -34.86 22.68 1.31
N ASP A 316 -33.67 22.53 1.92
CA ASP A 316 -32.49 23.37 1.66
C ASP A 316 -31.71 22.79 0.48
N ALA A 317 -31.84 23.42 -0.67
CA ALA A 317 -31.09 23.04 -1.86
C ALA A 317 -29.60 23.46 -1.78
N GLY A 318 -29.24 24.28 -0.80
CA GLY A 318 -27.90 24.90 -0.73
C GLY A 318 -27.69 25.99 -1.76
N TRP A 319 -26.52 26.00 -2.43
CA TRP A 319 -26.17 27.02 -3.43
C TRP A 319 -25.23 26.44 -4.50
N PRO A 320 -25.27 26.93 -5.76
CA PRO A 320 -24.41 26.43 -6.83
C PRO A 320 -22.91 26.65 -6.61
N ILE A 321 -22.52 27.70 -5.88
CA ILE A 321 -21.13 27.91 -5.47
C ILE A 321 -20.98 27.28 -4.08
N PHE A 322 -20.31 26.14 -4.02
CA PHE A 322 -20.11 25.35 -2.80
C PHE A 322 -18.65 25.05 -2.58
N ASN A 323 -18.10 25.52 -1.48
CA ASN A 323 -16.80 25.12 -1.01
C ASN A 323 -16.96 23.87 -0.16
N ALA A 324 -16.71 22.72 -0.76
CA ALA A 324 -16.73 21.45 -0.03
C ALA A 324 -15.71 21.50 1.12
N PRO A 325 -16.02 20.86 2.26
CA PRO A 325 -15.01 20.62 3.29
C PRO A 325 -13.80 19.85 2.72
N PRO A 326 -12.63 19.94 3.35
CA PRO A 326 -11.48 19.17 2.93
C PRO A 326 -11.79 17.66 2.91
N GLU A 327 -11.20 16.98 1.94
CA GLU A 327 -11.13 15.52 1.92
C GLU A 327 -10.07 15.06 2.92
N SER A 328 -10.34 14.03 3.70
CA SER A 328 -9.39 13.53 4.70
C SER A 328 -9.19 12.03 4.60
N GLN A 329 -8.01 11.57 4.98
CA GLN A 329 -7.69 10.17 5.16
C GLN A 329 -6.88 9.99 6.44
N GLU A 330 -7.30 9.03 7.26
CA GLU A 330 -6.55 8.58 8.43
C GLU A 330 -6.13 7.14 8.24
N GLN A 331 -4.89 6.82 8.59
CA GLN A 331 -4.34 5.48 8.47
C GLN A 331 -3.61 5.09 9.75
N THR A 332 -3.93 3.92 10.28
CA THR A 332 -3.26 3.32 11.43
C THR A 332 -2.73 1.94 11.07
N LEU A 333 -1.49 1.68 11.40
CA LEU A 333 -0.85 0.38 11.32
C LEU A 333 -0.29 0.01 12.68
N VAL A 334 -0.62 -1.18 13.19
CA VAL A 334 0.04 -1.80 14.34
C VAL A 334 0.49 -3.19 13.96
N LYS A 335 1.77 -3.48 14.13
CA LYS A 335 2.34 -4.80 13.89
C LYS A 335 3.06 -5.30 15.13
N LEU A 336 2.78 -6.55 15.49
CA LEU A 336 3.47 -7.30 16.52
C LEU A 336 4.11 -8.53 15.89
N ASP A 337 5.36 -8.76 16.19
CA ASP A 337 6.16 -9.84 15.63
C ASP A 337 6.81 -10.61 16.79
N TYR A 338 6.44 -11.87 16.97
CA TYR A 338 6.92 -12.71 18.06
C TYR A 338 7.66 -13.93 17.54
N SER A 339 8.96 -13.98 17.80
CA SER A 339 9.81 -15.14 17.57
C SER A 339 9.62 -16.11 18.75
N ILE A 340 8.88 -17.20 18.51
CA ILE A 340 8.68 -18.28 19.52
C ILE A 340 10.03 -18.95 19.80
N ASN A 341 10.77 -19.24 18.74
CA ASN A 341 12.14 -19.72 18.71
C ASN A 341 12.75 -19.42 17.33
N ASP A 342 13.94 -19.92 17.05
CA ASP A 342 14.68 -19.66 15.81
C ASP A 342 13.94 -20.13 14.55
N ASN A 343 13.08 -21.15 14.68
CA ASN A 343 12.37 -21.77 13.56
C ASN A 343 10.90 -21.35 13.46
N HIS A 344 10.32 -20.71 14.47
CA HIS A 344 8.88 -20.43 14.53
C HIS A 344 8.59 -18.98 14.92
N ARG A 345 7.79 -18.30 14.13
CA ARG A 345 7.39 -16.90 14.29
C ARG A 345 5.89 -16.74 14.08
N VAL A 346 5.28 -15.85 14.86
CA VAL A 346 3.90 -15.39 14.65
C VAL A 346 3.89 -13.88 14.49
N GLU A 347 3.00 -13.41 13.64
CA GLU A 347 2.79 -11.98 13.39
C GLU A 347 1.31 -11.64 13.57
N TYR A 348 1.05 -10.49 14.17
CA TYR A 348 -0.26 -9.86 14.18
C TYR A 348 -0.15 -8.48 13.53
N ILE A 349 -1.03 -8.19 12.57
CA ILE A 349 -1.06 -6.92 11.85
C ILE A 349 -2.49 -6.38 11.90
N TYR A 350 -2.64 -5.21 12.50
CA TYR A 350 -3.84 -4.40 12.47
C TYR A 350 -3.65 -3.23 11.51
N GLN A 351 -4.59 -3.03 10.61
CA GLN A 351 -4.64 -1.87 9.74
C GLN A 351 -6.03 -1.27 9.77
N ASP A 352 -6.10 0.05 9.95
CA ASP A 352 -7.32 0.82 9.82
C ASP A 352 -7.10 1.96 8.83
N THR A 353 -8.05 2.18 7.94
CA THR A 353 -8.05 3.27 6.98
C THR A 353 -9.44 3.88 6.94
N GLN A 354 -9.53 5.17 7.22
CA GLN A 354 -10.76 5.94 7.19
C GLN A 354 -10.59 7.09 6.20
N ASP A 355 -11.43 7.09 5.18
CA ASP A 355 -11.46 8.15 4.17
C ASP A 355 -12.77 8.93 4.28
N ILE A 356 -12.70 10.25 4.19
CA ILE A 356 -13.86 11.11 3.95
C ILE A 356 -13.61 11.87 2.66
N ASN A 357 -14.46 11.62 1.68
CA ASN A 357 -14.39 12.26 0.39
C ASN A 357 -15.75 12.88 0.06
N ILE A 358 -15.74 14.08 -0.52
CA ILE A 358 -16.96 14.73 -0.97
C ILE A 358 -16.92 14.78 -2.49
N ARG A 359 -17.91 14.17 -3.09
CA ARG A 359 -18.03 14.08 -4.54
C ARG A 359 -19.20 14.88 -5.04
N GLU A 360 -18.96 15.62 -6.12
CA GLU A 360 -20.01 16.17 -6.94
C GLU A 360 -20.60 15.05 -7.81
N TYR A 361 -21.89 15.07 -8.00
CA TYR A 361 -22.52 14.19 -8.97
C TYR A 361 -22.00 14.54 -10.38
N ASP A 362 -21.25 13.63 -10.98
CA ASP A 362 -20.48 13.85 -12.21
C ASP A 362 -21.40 14.00 -13.43
N ARG A 363 -21.71 15.24 -13.77
CA ARG A 363 -22.35 15.60 -15.04
C ARG A 363 -21.62 16.80 -15.64
N PRO A 364 -20.68 16.58 -16.55
CA PRO A 364 -19.75 17.59 -17.06
C PRO A 364 -20.40 18.73 -17.86
N ASN A 365 -21.72 18.76 -18.03
CA ASN A 365 -22.45 19.76 -18.81
C ASN A 365 -23.59 20.43 -18.03
N LEU A 366 -23.55 20.41 -16.67
CA LEU A 366 -24.54 21.09 -15.87
C LEU A 366 -24.10 22.52 -15.58
N ASN A 367 -25.02 23.49 -15.74
CA ASN A 367 -24.73 24.89 -15.56
C ASN A 367 -24.69 25.28 -14.07
N TYR A 368 -25.80 25.10 -13.34
CA TYR A 368 -25.89 25.46 -11.92
C TYR A 368 -26.29 24.26 -11.09
N VAL A 369 -25.29 23.58 -10.51
CA VAL A 369 -25.50 22.45 -9.62
C VAL A 369 -25.46 22.94 -8.18
N PHE A 370 -26.57 22.79 -7.46
CA PHE A 370 -26.65 23.17 -6.05
C PHE A 370 -25.91 22.19 -5.15
N SER A 371 -25.47 22.62 -3.98
CA SER A 371 -24.70 21.79 -3.05
C SER A 371 -25.45 20.55 -2.56
N SER A 372 -26.77 20.50 -2.67
CA SER A 372 -27.58 19.31 -2.42
C SER A 372 -27.23 18.13 -3.34
N HIS A 373 -26.56 18.36 -4.48
CA HIS A 373 -26.08 17.31 -5.39
C HIS A 373 -24.77 16.66 -4.97
N TYR A 374 -24.10 17.25 -3.97
CA TYR A 374 -22.89 16.64 -3.42
C TYR A 374 -23.25 15.51 -2.46
N TYR A 375 -22.40 14.54 -2.37
CA TYR A 375 -22.51 13.47 -1.40
C TYR A 375 -21.19 13.20 -0.71
N VAL A 376 -21.30 12.85 0.57
CA VAL A 376 -20.16 12.36 1.34
C VAL A 376 -19.95 10.89 0.98
N TYR A 377 -18.71 10.54 0.74
CA TYR A 377 -18.30 9.19 0.35
C TYR A 377 -17.25 8.69 1.35
N PRO A 378 -17.71 8.22 2.53
CA PRO A 378 -16.81 7.64 3.50
C PRO A 378 -16.39 6.22 3.09
N ILE A 379 -15.15 5.89 3.33
CA ILE A 379 -14.62 4.53 3.21
C ILE A 379 -13.96 4.19 4.53
N ASP A 380 -14.48 3.17 5.21
CA ASP A 380 -13.86 2.60 6.40
C ASP A 380 -13.38 1.20 6.07
N ARG A 381 -12.10 0.93 6.31
CA ARG A 381 -11.51 -0.38 6.11
C ARG A 381 -10.67 -0.77 7.32
N GLU A 382 -11.16 -1.75 8.05
CA GLU A 382 -10.44 -2.39 9.14
C GLU A 382 -9.94 -3.77 8.70
N LYS A 383 -8.69 -4.09 9.01
CA LYS A 383 -8.08 -5.37 8.66
C LYS A 383 -7.28 -5.91 9.84
N ASN A 384 -7.57 -7.14 10.22
CA ASN A 384 -6.84 -7.92 11.22
C ASN A 384 -6.20 -9.13 10.55
N THR A 385 -4.89 -9.27 10.63
CA THR A 385 -4.16 -10.39 10.05
C THR A 385 -3.33 -11.11 11.11
N PHE A 386 -3.46 -12.43 11.17
CA PHE A 386 -2.63 -13.31 11.97
C PHE A 386 -1.83 -14.22 11.02
N ALA A 387 -0.52 -14.24 11.18
CA ALA A 387 0.35 -15.09 10.39
C ALA A 387 1.21 -15.98 11.30
N TYR A 388 1.42 -17.21 10.87
CA TYR A 388 2.40 -18.13 11.42
C TYR A 388 3.37 -18.53 10.31
N ILE A 389 4.65 -18.46 10.61
CA ILE A 389 5.75 -18.83 9.70
C ILE A 389 6.68 -19.74 10.48
N GLY A 390 6.91 -20.94 9.99
CA GLY A 390 7.75 -21.88 10.71
C GLY A 390 8.32 -23.01 9.86
N ASP A 391 9.50 -23.47 10.25
CA ASP A 391 10.15 -24.65 9.69
C ASP A 391 9.84 -25.86 10.60
N ILE A 392 9.02 -26.77 10.09
CA ILE A 392 8.58 -27.98 10.82
C ILE A 392 9.69 -29.02 10.78
N SER A 393 10.46 -29.07 9.71
CA SER A 393 11.64 -29.90 9.52
C SER A 393 12.57 -29.21 8.50
N ASP A 394 13.76 -29.78 8.29
CA ASP A 394 14.74 -29.28 7.30
C ASP A 394 14.16 -29.21 5.87
N ASP A 395 13.16 -30.07 5.57
CA ASP A 395 12.53 -30.16 4.25
C ASP A 395 11.12 -29.55 4.18
N LEU A 396 10.55 -29.08 5.32
CA LEU A 396 9.17 -28.61 5.38
C LEU A 396 9.04 -27.29 6.12
N SER A 397 8.79 -26.23 5.37
CA SER A 397 8.39 -24.94 5.89
C SER A 397 6.90 -24.70 5.71
N VAL A 398 6.27 -24.04 6.66
CA VAL A 398 4.83 -23.74 6.65
C VAL A 398 4.62 -22.24 6.88
N GLU A 399 3.84 -21.62 6.02
CA GLU A 399 3.30 -20.28 6.23
C GLU A 399 1.77 -20.39 6.23
N MET A 400 1.15 -19.90 7.31
CA MET A 400 -0.32 -19.82 7.44
C MET A 400 -0.72 -18.39 7.74
N LYS A 401 -1.77 -17.93 7.09
CA LYS A 401 -2.30 -16.58 7.27
C LYS A 401 -3.81 -16.62 7.40
N TYR A 402 -4.33 -15.97 8.43
CA TYR A 402 -5.75 -15.70 8.60
C TYR A 402 -5.97 -14.19 8.58
N THR A 403 -6.92 -13.72 7.77
CA THR A 403 -7.23 -12.30 7.68
C THR A 403 -8.74 -12.09 7.76
N ASP A 404 -9.14 -11.16 8.61
CA ASP A 404 -10.48 -10.61 8.71
C ASP A 404 -10.48 -9.17 8.19
N ILE A 405 -11.40 -8.85 7.27
CA ILE A 405 -11.52 -7.53 6.67
C ILE A 405 -12.97 -7.06 6.78
N VAL A 406 -13.16 -5.91 7.39
CA VAL A 406 -14.42 -5.17 7.36
C VAL A 406 -14.24 -3.98 6.43
N TYR A 407 -15.07 -3.89 5.41
CA TYR A 407 -15.11 -2.78 4.47
C TYR A 407 -16.50 -2.15 4.49
N LYS A 408 -16.56 -0.84 4.75
CA LYS A 408 -17.79 -0.07 4.73
C LYS A 408 -17.63 1.09 3.75
N ASN A 409 -18.67 1.30 2.97
CA ASN A 409 -18.75 2.38 2.02
C ASN A 409 -20.22 2.77 1.90
N ASP A 410 -20.61 3.77 2.64
CA ASP A 410 -21.95 4.31 2.65
C ASP A 410 -21.92 5.72 2.03
N GLN A 411 -22.86 6.01 1.13
CA GLN A 411 -22.95 7.31 0.48
C GLN A 411 -24.09 8.11 1.13
N ASP A 412 -23.76 9.29 1.63
CA ASP A 412 -24.73 10.21 2.21
C ASP A 412 -24.89 11.45 1.34
N SER A 413 -26.05 11.62 0.73
CA SER A 413 -26.38 12.83 -0.04
C SER A 413 -26.55 14.04 0.87
N LEU A 414 -25.87 15.17 0.56
CA LEU A 414 -26.09 16.43 1.29
C LEU A 414 -27.51 16.96 1.14
N GLY A 415 -28.18 16.65 0.04
CA GLY A 415 -29.60 16.99 -0.18
C GLY A 415 -30.60 16.03 0.48
N GLY A 416 -30.11 14.98 1.17
CA GLY A 416 -30.95 13.95 1.77
C GLY A 416 -31.62 13.03 0.75
N GLU A 417 -32.47 12.12 1.24
CA GLU A 417 -33.06 11.02 0.47
C GLU A 417 -34.50 11.27 0.01
N ASN A 418 -35.09 12.40 0.39
CA ASN A 418 -36.54 12.62 0.28
C ASN A 418 -36.95 13.42 -0.96
N PHE A 419 -36.04 13.83 -1.78
CA PHE A 419 -36.31 14.63 -2.97
C PHE A 419 -35.73 13.98 -4.23
N GLY A 420 -36.53 13.88 -5.28
CA GLY A 420 -36.10 13.44 -6.59
C GLY A 420 -35.21 14.48 -7.31
N HIS A 421 -34.54 14.07 -8.34
CA HIS A 421 -33.73 14.92 -9.20
C HIS A 421 -34.62 15.82 -10.04
N HIS A 422 -34.42 17.14 -9.98
CA HIS A 422 -35.14 18.13 -10.78
C HIS A 422 -34.16 18.97 -11.60
N ARG A 423 -34.51 19.16 -12.86
CA ARG A 423 -33.87 20.11 -13.75
C ARG A 423 -34.85 21.26 -14.05
N ILE A 424 -34.43 22.46 -13.78
CA ILE A 424 -35.20 23.68 -14.05
C ILE A 424 -34.50 24.46 -15.15
N THR A 425 -35.21 24.87 -16.20
CA THR A 425 -34.67 25.74 -17.25
C THR A 425 -34.89 27.18 -16.82
N LEU A 426 -33.82 27.95 -16.74
CA LEU A 426 -33.85 29.39 -16.42
C LEU A 426 -34.28 30.21 -17.63
N SER A 427 -34.64 31.45 -17.39
CA SER A 427 -35.06 32.40 -18.46
C SER A 427 -33.92 32.69 -19.45
N SER A 428 -32.67 32.55 -19.04
CA SER A 428 -31.47 32.63 -19.88
C SER A 428 -31.32 31.46 -20.84
N GLY A 429 -32.01 30.36 -20.60
CA GLY A 429 -31.86 29.07 -21.30
C GLY A 429 -30.88 28.11 -20.63
N GLU A 430 -30.21 28.53 -19.56
CA GLU A 430 -29.35 27.68 -18.74
C GLU A 430 -30.17 26.74 -17.85
N TYR A 431 -29.52 25.77 -17.23
CA TYR A 431 -30.16 24.76 -16.37
C TYR A 431 -29.72 24.88 -14.92
N ALA A 432 -30.69 24.81 -14.00
CA ALA A 432 -30.46 24.69 -12.57
C ALA A 432 -30.87 23.29 -12.09
N TYR A 433 -30.06 22.72 -11.20
CA TYR A 433 -30.27 21.40 -10.59
C TYR A 433 -30.31 21.54 -9.07
N PRO A 434 -31.47 21.94 -8.52
CA PRO A 434 -31.56 22.31 -7.10
C PRO A 434 -31.79 21.13 -6.18
N THR A 435 -32.03 19.92 -6.71
CA THR A 435 -32.32 18.73 -5.91
C THR A 435 -31.56 17.53 -6.47
N SER A 436 -30.97 16.73 -5.60
CA SER A 436 -30.31 15.49 -5.97
C SER A 436 -31.32 14.36 -6.15
N GLU A 437 -31.07 13.50 -7.13
CA GLU A 437 -31.61 12.15 -7.13
C GLU A 437 -30.69 11.30 -6.27
N GLN A 438 -31.19 10.76 -5.17
CA GLN A 438 -30.49 9.63 -4.60
C GLN A 438 -30.62 8.48 -5.61
N TYR A 439 -29.52 8.12 -6.24
CA TYR A 439 -29.44 6.80 -6.83
C TYR A 439 -29.52 5.82 -5.67
N LEU A 440 -30.72 5.33 -5.39
CA LEU A 440 -30.86 4.00 -4.88
C LEU A 440 -30.10 3.13 -5.88
N SER A 441 -28.86 2.87 -5.58
CA SER A 441 -28.14 1.79 -6.24
C SER A 441 -29.02 0.57 -6.05
N LEU A 442 -29.74 0.20 -7.11
CA LEU A 442 -30.50 -1.04 -7.21
C LEU A 442 -29.52 -2.23 -7.30
N ILE A 443 -28.42 -2.16 -6.56
CA ILE A 443 -27.64 -3.32 -6.20
C ILE A 443 -28.12 -3.78 -4.83
N HIS A 444 -29.39 -4.09 -4.75
CA HIS A 444 -29.86 -5.10 -3.82
C HIS A 444 -29.55 -6.46 -4.45
N ILE A 445 -28.34 -6.91 -4.23
CA ILE A 445 -28.03 -8.33 -4.39
C ILE A 445 -28.28 -9.01 -3.06
#